data_ae2d24e51f84050f0f89b15841bce28f
#
_entry.id   ae2d24e51f84050f0f89b15841bce28f
#
_cell.length_a   1.000
_cell.length_b   1.000
_cell.length_c   1.000
_cell.angle_alpha   90.00
_cell.angle_beta   90.00
_cell.angle_gamma   90.00
#
_symmetry.space_group_name_H-M   'P 1'
#
loop_
_entity.id
_entity.type
_entity.pdbx_description
1 polymer ?
#
loop_
_entity_poly.entity_id
_entity_poly.type
_entity_poly.pdbx_seq_one_letter_code
_entity_poly.pdbx_strand_id
1 'polypeptide(L)'
;MNNTTNYRIFVEKLPRFRVEAESLRRELNTNLNLSLGEVRLLCVYDLFGFSEELLEKSRYTVFGEVVTDSVTDTFDLAGRKYIAVEYLPGQFDQRAASAVDCVRLIDPEARVDIRSSRLLVFDDKTVSYTHLRAHETELHL
;
A
#
# COMPACT_ATOMS: atom_id res chain seq x y z
N MET A 1 25.27 18.76 1.38
CA MET A 1 25.12 17.52 0.62
C MET A 1 23.90 16.76 1.11
N ASN A 2 23.00 16.47 0.22
CA ASN A 2 21.76 15.81 0.60
C ASN A 2 21.95 14.30 0.63
N ASN A 3 21.81 13.69 1.81
CA ASN A 3 21.82 12.24 1.96
C ASN A 3 20.41 11.68 1.74
N THR A 4 19.76 12.12 0.65
CA THR A 4 18.43 11.64 0.30
C THR A 4 18.53 10.50 -0.67
N THR A 5 17.64 9.53 -0.53
CA THR A 5 17.54 8.41 -1.44
C THR A 5 16.07 8.09 -1.67
N ASN A 6 15.81 7.16 -2.56
CA ASN A 6 14.46 6.71 -2.85
C ASN A 6 14.17 5.45 -2.03
N TYR A 7 12.99 5.41 -1.43
CA TYR A 7 12.57 4.28 -0.62
C TYR A 7 11.23 3.79 -1.08
N ARG A 8 10.96 2.53 -0.81
CA ARG A 8 9.63 1.95 -0.92
C ARG A 8 9.28 1.34 0.42
N ILE A 9 8.11 1.65 0.95
CA ILE A 9 7.63 1.07 2.18
C ILE A 9 6.27 0.43 1.98
N PHE A 10 6.01 -0.59 2.81
CA PHE A 10 4.78 -1.37 2.75
C PHE A 10 4.05 -1.20 4.08
N VAL A 11 2.81 -0.73 4.01
CA VAL A 11 1.99 -0.49 5.20
C VAL A 11 0.81 -1.45 5.16
N GLU A 12 0.67 -2.24 6.21
CA GLU A 12 -0.40 -3.22 6.32
C GLU A 12 -0.99 -3.17 7.72
N LYS A 13 -2.29 -3.31 7.82
CA LYS A 13 -2.94 -3.43 9.12
C LYS A 13 -2.46 -4.69 9.84
N LEU A 14 -2.25 -4.59 11.14
CA LEU A 14 -1.99 -5.78 11.95
C LEU A 14 -3.20 -6.73 11.90
N PRO A 15 -3.02 -8.04 12.13
CA PRO A 15 -4.09 -9.02 11.88
C PRO A 15 -5.46 -8.70 12.46
N ARG A 16 -5.53 -8.15 13.67
CA ARG A 16 -6.82 -7.84 14.28
C ARG A 16 -7.50 -6.60 13.71
N PHE A 17 -6.84 -5.87 12.83
CA PHE A 17 -7.36 -4.63 12.24
C PHE A 17 -7.58 -4.74 10.73
N ARG A 18 -7.56 -5.95 10.17
CA ARG A 18 -7.69 -6.19 8.72
C ARG A 18 -9.14 -6.26 8.25
N VAL A 19 -9.96 -5.31 8.68
CA VAL A 19 -11.39 -5.28 8.35
C VAL A 19 -11.60 -5.05 6.85
N GLU A 20 -10.88 -4.12 6.27
CA GLU A 20 -10.99 -3.80 4.83
C GLU A 20 -10.57 -4.99 3.97
N ALA A 21 -9.46 -5.64 4.32
CA ALA A 21 -8.99 -6.82 3.58
C ALA A 21 -10.00 -7.97 3.65
N GLU A 22 -10.60 -8.20 4.81
CA GLU A 22 -11.61 -9.23 4.97
C GLU A 22 -12.88 -8.93 4.19
N SER A 23 -13.32 -7.66 4.17
CA SER A 23 -14.46 -7.24 3.37
C SER A 23 -14.20 -7.45 1.89
N LEU A 24 -12.99 -7.11 1.44
CA LEU A 24 -12.59 -7.32 0.05
C LEU A 24 -12.57 -8.81 -0.31
N ARG A 25 -12.09 -9.67 0.59
CA ARG A 25 -12.11 -11.10 0.38
C ARG A 25 -13.52 -11.62 0.13
N ARG A 26 -14.46 -11.21 0.97
CA ARG A 26 -15.87 -11.62 0.83
C ARG A 26 -16.46 -11.13 -0.49
N GLU A 27 -16.18 -9.89 -0.84
CA GLU A 27 -16.67 -9.27 -2.06
C GLU A 27 -16.13 -9.99 -3.30
N LEU A 28 -14.82 -10.27 -3.33
CA LEU A 28 -14.22 -11.01 -4.43
C LEU A 28 -14.77 -12.43 -4.55
N ASN A 29 -14.93 -13.13 -3.43
CA ASN A 29 -15.49 -14.48 -3.43
C ASN A 29 -16.92 -14.49 -3.96
N THR A 30 -17.72 -13.51 -3.56
CA THR A 30 -19.11 -13.41 -3.98
C THR A 30 -19.23 -13.00 -5.45
N ASN A 31 -18.54 -11.92 -5.83
CA ASN A 31 -18.71 -11.32 -7.16
C ASN A 31 -18.00 -12.10 -8.27
N LEU A 32 -16.88 -12.74 -7.97
CA LEU A 32 -16.07 -13.47 -8.93
C LEU A 32 -16.18 -14.98 -8.76
N ASN A 33 -17.02 -15.44 -7.86
CA ASN A 33 -17.21 -16.86 -7.57
C ASN A 33 -15.88 -17.57 -7.25
N LEU A 34 -15.07 -16.93 -6.40
CA LEU A 34 -13.78 -17.44 -5.97
C LEU A 34 -13.90 -18.11 -4.59
N SER A 35 -12.84 -18.80 -4.19
CA SER A 35 -12.74 -19.45 -2.88
C SER A 35 -11.45 -19.03 -2.17
N LEU A 36 -11.21 -17.73 -2.08
CA LEU A 36 -10.04 -17.19 -1.42
C LEU A 36 -10.14 -17.39 0.09
N GLY A 37 -9.11 -17.98 0.69
CA GLY A 37 -9.03 -18.16 2.14
C GLY A 37 -8.55 -16.90 2.84
N GLU A 38 -7.64 -16.16 2.20
CA GLU A 38 -7.10 -14.91 2.76
C GLU A 38 -6.80 -13.93 1.64
N VAL A 39 -7.10 -12.67 1.91
CA VAL A 39 -6.65 -11.55 1.09
C VAL A 39 -5.88 -10.61 2.01
N ARG A 40 -4.67 -10.23 1.60
CA ARG A 40 -3.89 -9.21 2.29
C ARG A 40 -3.90 -7.96 1.44
N LEU A 41 -4.07 -6.83 2.10
CA LEU A 41 -4.15 -5.53 1.45
C LEU A 41 -3.11 -4.62 2.07
N LEU A 42 -2.17 -4.17 1.23
CA LEU A 42 -1.10 -3.29 1.65
C LEU A 42 -1.21 -1.97 0.92
N CYS A 43 -0.84 -0.90 1.59
CA CYS A 43 -0.56 0.37 0.93
C CYS A 43 0.94 0.44 0.69
N VAL A 44 1.34 0.71 -0.53
CA VAL A 44 2.74 0.84 -0.91
C VAL A 44 3.02 2.30 -1.18
N TYR A 45 4.04 2.84 -0.53
CA TYR A 45 4.46 4.20 -0.77
C TYR A 45 5.85 4.21 -1.41
N ASP A 46 5.96 4.92 -2.53
CA ASP A 46 7.25 5.24 -3.12
C ASP A 46 7.64 6.64 -2.68
N LEU A 47 8.76 6.74 -2.03
CA LEU A 47 9.23 7.94 -1.34
C LEU A 47 10.46 8.50 -2.06
N PHE A 48 10.39 9.77 -2.47
CA PHE A 48 11.47 10.43 -3.19
C PHE A 48 11.94 11.64 -2.41
N GLY A 49 13.25 11.80 -2.28
CA GLY A 49 13.84 12.94 -1.61
C GLY A 49 13.87 12.83 -0.08
N PHE A 50 13.73 11.61 0.45
CA PHE A 50 13.78 11.38 1.89
C PHE A 50 15.21 11.13 2.35
N SER A 51 15.55 11.64 3.53
CA SER A 51 16.70 11.17 4.27
C SER A 51 16.29 9.97 5.12
N GLU A 52 17.26 9.18 5.54
CA GLU A 52 16.99 8.06 6.45
C GLU A 52 16.36 8.56 7.75
N GLU A 53 16.84 9.69 8.27
CA GLU A 53 16.27 10.30 9.48
C GLU A 53 14.82 10.70 9.29
N LEU A 54 14.49 11.34 8.17
CA LEU A 54 13.11 11.73 7.88
C LEU A 54 12.21 10.52 7.70
N LEU A 55 12.69 9.46 7.05
CA LEU A 55 11.95 8.23 6.91
C LEU A 55 11.59 7.64 8.27
N GLU A 56 12.56 7.55 9.18
CA GLU A 56 12.31 6.99 10.51
C GLU A 56 11.33 7.84 11.32
N LYS A 57 11.43 9.16 11.23
CA LYS A 57 10.48 10.06 11.88
C LYS A 57 9.07 9.94 11.33
N SER A 58 8.94 9.63 10.05
CA SER A 58 7.65 9.59 9.35
C SER A 58 6.96 8.23 9.42
N ARG A 59 7.70 7.18 9.70
CA ARG A 59 7.22 5.79 9.57
C ARG A 59 5.93 5.55 10.34
N TYR A 60 5.85 5.97 11.58
CA TYR A 60 4.68 5.77 12.44
C TYR A 60 4.01 7.06 12.88
N THR A 61 4.24 8.14 12.15
CA THR A 61 3.54 9.41 12.35
C THR A 61 2.78 9.85 11.11
N VAL A 62 3.31 9.51 9.93
CA VAL A 62 2.69 9.85 8.64
C VAL A 62 2.10 8.61 7.98
N PHE A 63 2.87 7.54 7.88
CA PHE A 63 2.50 6.39 7.04
C PHE A 63 1.72 5.32 7.78
N GLY A 64 1.88 5.20 9.09
CA GLY A 64 1.17 4.21 9.87
C GLY A 64 1.00 4.61 11.31
N GLU A 65 0.25 3.81 12.05
CA GLU A 65 0.04 3.96 13.49
C GLU A 65 0.62 2.73 14.20
N VAL A 66 1.38 2.97 15.25
CA VAL A 66 2.07 1.89 16.00
C VAL A 66 1.11 0.79 16.44
N VAL A 67 -0.10 1.16 16.86
CA VAL A 67 -1.06 0.20 17.42
C VAL A 67 -1.73 -0.66 16.35
N THR A 68 -1.98 -0.09 15.17
CA THR A 68 -2.82 -0.75 14.16
C THR A 68 -2.08 -1.20 12.91
N ASP A 69 -0.87 -0.69 12.68
CA ASP A 69 -0.18 -0.87 11.40
C ASP A 69 1.21 -1.46 11.57
N SER A 70 1.64 -2.14 10.52
CA SER A 70 3.03 -2.55 10.31
C SER A 70 3.57 -1.76 9.13
N VAL A 71 4.73 -1.13 9.31
CA VAL A 71 5.42 -0.39 8.24
C VAL A 71 6.78 -1.03 8.04
N THR A 72 6.98 -1.62 6.87
CA THR A 72 8.20 -2.38 6.56
C THR A 72 8.82 -1.90 5.27
N ASP A 73 10.12 -2.18 5.09
CA ASP A 73 10.86 -1.81 3.88
C ASP A 73 10.79 -2.91 2.81
N THR A 74 10.37 -4.10 3.20
CA THR A 74 10.26 -5.23 2.29
C THR A 74 8.99 -6.00 2.54
N PHE A 75 8.52 -6.70 1.52
CA PHE A 75 7.39 -7.61 1.63
C PHE A 75 7.67 -8.87 0.84
N ASP A 76 7.58 -10.03 1.48
CA ASP A 76 7.77 -11.31 0.85
C ASP A 76 6.43 -11.88 0.37
N LEU A 77 6.28 -12.01 -0.94
CA LEU A 77 5.08 -12.60 -1.53
C LEU A 77 4.96 -14.09 -1.22
N ALA A 78 6.07 -14.76 -0.94
CA ALA A 78 6.10 -16.19 -0.62
C ALA A 78 5.40 -17.06 -1.70
N GLY A 79 5.56 -16.69 -2.97
CA GLY A 79 4.96 -17.41 -4.08
C GLY A 79 3.48 -17.16 -4.29
N ARG A 80 2.88 -16.27 -3.51
CA ARG A 80 1.46 -15.93 -3.65
C ARG A 80 1.22 -15.01 -4.85
N LYS A 81 0.01 -15.05 -5.39
CA LYS A 81 -0.37 -14.17 -6.47
C LYS A 81 -0.72 -12.79 -5.92
N TYR A 82 -0.56 -11.77 -6.74
CA TYR A 82 -0.85 -10.41 -6.33
C TYR A 82 -1.34 -9.56 -7.50
N ILE A 83 -2.00 -8.45 -7.15
CA ILE A 83 -2.33 -7.37 -8.07
C ILE A 83 -1.88 -6.06 -7.43
N ALA A 84 -1.15 -5.26 -8.20
CA ALA A 84 -0.83 -3.89 -7.80
C ALA A 84 -1.80 -2.95 -8.50
N VAL A 85 -2.44 -2.07 -7.72
CA VAL A 85 -3.40 -1.10 -8.21
C VAL A 85 -2.81 0.29 -8.02
N GLU A 86 -2.59 0.98 -9.13
CA GLU A 86 -1.97 2.30 -9.13
C GLU A 86 -2.94 3.35 -9.69
N TYR A 87 -2.68 4.60 -9.34
CA TYR A 87 -3.38 5.71 -9.99
C TYR A 87 -2.89 5.85 -11.43
N LEU A 88 -3.83 6.12 -12.33
CA LEU A 88 -3.49 6.41 -13.72
C LEU A 88 -2.78 7.77 -13.81
N PRO A 89 -1.94 7.97 -14.86
CA PRO A 89 -1.36 9.28 -15.08
C PRO A 89 -2.45 10.36 -15.15
N GLY A 90 -2.26 11.44 -14.42
CA GLY A 90 -3.23 12.52 -14.36
C GLY A 90 -4.31 12.37 -13.29
N GLN A 91 -4.46 11.20 -12.69
CA GLN A 91 -5.34 11.04 -11.53
C GLN A 91 -4.68 11.63 -10.28
N PHE A 92 -5.50 12.21 -9.41
CA PHE A 92 -5.02 12.77 -8.16
C PHE A 92 -4.83 11.67 -7.11
N ASP A 93 -3.60 11.55 -6.63
CA ASP A 93 -3.26 10.62 -5.54
C ASP A 93 -3.42 11.36 -4.20
N GLN A 94 -4.63 11.32 -3.66
CA GLN A 94 -4.95 12.03 -2.43
C GLN A 94 -4.16 11.50 -1.23
N ARG A 95 -3.95 10.20 -1.16
CA ARG A 95 -3.19 9.58 -0.07
C ARG A 95 -1.76 10.09 -0.04
N ALA A 96 -1.12 10.15 -1.20
CA ALA A 96 0.24 10.67 -1.34
C ALA A 96 0.28 12.17 -1.01
N ALA A 97 -0.68 12.94 -1.51
CA ALA A 97 -0.73 14.38 -1.24
C ALA A 97 -0.89 14.66 0.26
N SER A 98 -1.75 13.92 0.93
CA SER A 98 -1.93 14.06 2.38
C SER A 98 -0.66 13.70 3.15
N ALA A 99 0.06 12.67 2.68
CA ALA A 99 1.30 12.26 3.31
C ALA A 99 2.37 13.34 3.15
N VAL A 100 2.47 13.97 1.98
CA VAL A 100 3.40 15.10 1.76
C VAL A 100 3.11 16.23 2.74
N ASP A 101 1.83 16.57 2.89
CA ASP A 101 1.44 17.64 3.83
C ASP A 101 1.85 17.29 5.26
N CYS A 102 1.66 16.05 5.68
CA CYS A 102 2.06 15.59 7.00
C CYS A 102 3.58 15.61 7.19
N VAL A 103 4.34 15.22 6.17
CA VAL A 103 5.80 15.28 6.22
C VAL A 103 6.27 16.72 6.42
N ARG A 104 5.63 17.68 5.77
CA ARG A 104 5.98 19.09 5.91
C ARG A 104 5.67 19.64 7.30
N LEU A 105 4.75 19.04 8.03
CA LEU A 105 4.54 19.41 9.43
C LEU A 105 5.69 18.96 10.33
N ILE A 106 6.32 17.84 9.97
CA ILE A 106 7.48 17.32 10.70
C ILE A 106 8.75 18.10 10.33
N ASP A 107 8.92 18.35 9.03
CA ASP A 107 10.09 19.03 8.49
C ASP A 107 9.63 20.02 7.40
N PRO A 108 9.41 21.29 7.76
CA PRO A 108 8.93 22.29 6.80
C PRO A 108 9.86 22.53 5.61
N GLU A 109 11.13 22.16 5.75
CA GLU A 109 12.12 22.34 4.69
C GLU A 109 12.22 21.12 3.76
N ALA A 110 11.53 20.05 4.07
CA ALA A 110 11.58 18.84 3.27
C ALA A 110 11.02 19.08 1.87
N ARG A 111 11.74 18.61 0.87
CA ARG A 111 11.33 18.64 -0.54
C ARG A 111 11.18 17.22 -1.00
N VAL A 112 10.02 16.66 -0.72
CA VAL A 112 9.74 15.26 -0.98
C VAL A 112 8.63 15.10 -2.00
N ASP A 113 8.66 13.97 -2.70
CA ASP A 113 7.55 13.52 -3.53
C ASP A 113 7.16 12.13 -3.05
N ILE A 114 5.88 11.83 -3.10
CA ILE A 114 5.33 10.56 -2.64
C ILE A 114 4.33 10.07 -3.67
N ARG A 115 4.37 8.77 -3.95
CA ARG A 115 3.35 8.09 -4.75
C ARG A 115 2.83 6.92 -3.95
N SER A 116 1.53 6.67 -4.04
CA SER A 116 0.94 5.53 -3.37
C SER A 116 0.33 4.55 -4.37
N SER A 117 0.29 3.30 -3.98
CA SER A 117 -0.39 2.24 -4.70
C SER A 117 -0.93 1.25 -3.69
N ARG A 118 -1.78 0.34 -4.15
CA ARG A 118 -2.30 -0.72 -3.31
C ARG A 118 -1.83 -2.05 -3.84
N LEU A 119 -1.52 -2.96 -2.93
CA LEU A 119 -1.09 -4.30 -3.26
C LEU A 119 -2.07 -5.28 -2.63
N LEU A 120 -2.70 -6.09 -3.49
CA LEU A 120 -3.60 -7.16 -3.06
C LEU A 120 -2.88 -8.48 -3.23
N VAL A 121 -2.79 -9.26 -2.17
CA VAL A 121 -2.07 -10.55 -2.18
C VAL A 121 -3.07 -11.66 -1.85
N PHE A 122 -3.05 -12.72 -2.66
CA PHE A 122 -4.02 -13.81 -2.59
C PHE A 122 -3.33 -15.12 -2.25
N ASP A 123 -3.95 -15.92 -1.40
CA ASP A 123 -3.42 -17.21 -0.98
C ASP A 123 -3.87 -18.36 -1.88
N ASP A 124 -4.92 -18.17 -2.69
CA ASP A 124 -5.46 -19.23 -3.55
C ASP A 124 -4.65 -19.35 -4.82
N LYS A 125 -3.99 -20.50 -4.99
CA LYS A 125 -3.16 -20.77 -6.15
C LYS A 125 -3.97 -21.09 -7.42
N THR A 126 -5.26 -21.34 -7.29
CA THR A 126 -6.13 -21.64 -8.44
C THR A 126 -6.59 -20.37 -9.16
N VAL A 127 -6.52 -19.21 -8.50
CA VAL A 127 -6.91 -17.94 -9.09
C VAL A 127 -5.91 -17.55 -10.17
N SER A 128 -6.39 -17.37 -11.41
CA SER A 128 -5.51 -16.93 -12.49
C SER A 128 -5.41 -15.42 -12.51
N TYR A 129 -4.25 -14.94 -12.93
CA TYR A 129 -4.04 -13.51 -13.10
C TYR A 129 -5.01 -12.90 -14.12
N THR A 130 -5.29 -13.63 -15.20
CA THR A 130 -6.23 -13.20 -16.24
C THR A 130 -7.63 -13.04 -15.66
N HIS A 131 -8.04 -13.95 -14.79
CA HIS A 131 -9.36 -13.91 -14.15
C HIS A 131 -9.52 -12.64 -13.30
N LEU A 132 -8.53 -12.33 -12.49
CA LEU A 132 -8.54 -11.14 -11.64
C LEU A 132 -8.45 -9.87 -12.46
N ARG A 133 -7.65 -9.88 -13.52
CA ARG A 133 -7.44 -8.71 -14.37
C ARG A 133 -8.72 -8.26 -15.08
N ALA A 134 -9.62 -9.17 -15.40
CA ALA A 134 -10.87 -8.84 -16.04
C ALA A 134 -11.75 -7.90 -15.19
N HIS A 135 -11.50 -7.85 -13.89
CA HIS A 135 -12.25 -7.04 -12.92
C HIS A 135 -11.40 -5.94 -12.29
N GLU A 136 -10.25 -5.66 -12.87
CA GLU A 136 -9.28 -4.73 -12.31
C GLU A 136 -9.86 -3.32 -12.09
N THR A 137 -10.74 -2.88 -13.00
CA THR A 137 -11.37 -1.56 -12.90
C THR A 137 -12.26 -1.41 -11.66
N GLU A 138 -12.79 -2.50 -11.14
CA GLU A 138 -13.61 -2.48 -9.92
C GLU A 138 -12.77 -2.30 -8.66
N LEU A 139 -11.46 -2.53 -8.76
CA LEU A 139 -10.52 -2.43 -7.65
C LEU A 139 -9.75 -1.11 -7.63
N HIS A 140 -9.97 -0.24 -8.61
CA HIS A 140 -9.31 1.06 -8.65
C HIS A 140 -9.82 1.99 -7.56
N LEU A 141 -8.91 2.77 -7.02
CA LEU A 141 -9.17 3.71 -5.95
C LEU A 141 -9.81 5.02 -6.44
#